data_ae013dcc8f3d72ceef9c70b93ae72eaf
#
_entry.id   ae013dcc8f3d72ceef9c70b93ae72eaf
#
_cell.length_a   1.000
_cell.length_b   1.000
_cell.length_c   1.000
_cell.angle_alpha   90.00
_cell.angle_beta   90.00
_cell.angle_gamma   90.00
#
_symmetry.space_group_name_H-M   'P 1'
#
loop_
_entity.id
_entity.type
_entity.pdbx_description
1 polymer ?
#
loop_
_entity_poly.entity_id
_entity_poly.type
_entity_poly.pdbx_seq_one_letter_code
_entity_poly.pdbx_strand_id
1 'polypeptide(L)'
;MLATKLLSLHMNDQSRRDRIVRQLTRELLSHDYIISRREAESIGLPVVDSSETEADLMWNLYEDVAKELTLGEPWNWEKELLATQPRTTARAVLESRDLKHVFTSTYQIKRTTVTHGAQKMETLQITALDEGSWRKA
;
A
#
# COMPACT_ATOMS: atom_id res chain seq x y z
N MET A 1 15.55 5.45 -14.99
CA MET A 1 14.61 5.36 -13.86
C MET A 1 13.35 4.65 -14.29
N LEU A 2 12.69 3.84 -13.44
CA LEU A 2 11.50 3.06 -13.83
C LEU A 2 10.36 3.96 -14.30
N ALA A 3 10.07 5.03 -13.55
CA ALA A 3 9.02 5.99 -13.89
C ALA A 3 9.20 6.61 -15.30
N THR A 4 10.42 6.98 -15.67
CA THR A 4 10.73 7.50 -17.00
C THR A 4 10.42 6.46 -18.09
N LYS A 5 10.78 5.19 -17.84
CA LYS A 5 10.54 4.09 -18.77
C LYS A 5 9.05 3.83 -18.95
N LEU A 6 8.27 3.80 -17.87
CA LEU A 6 6.83 3.60 -17.93
C LEU A 6 6.12 4.74 -18.68
N LEU A 7 6.45 5.99 -18.36
CA LEU A 7 5.85 7.12 -19.04
C LEU A 7 6.23 7.21 -20.52
N SER A 8 7.40 6.70 -20.92
CA SER A 8 7.80 6.69 -22.34
C SER A 8 6.94 5.79 -23.23
N LEU A 9 6.21 4.85 -22.64
CA LEU A 9 5.26 3.99 -23.37
C LEU A 9 3.98 4.73 -23.80
N HIS A 10 3.67 5.84 -23.12
CA HIS A 10 2.40 6.58 -23.31
C HIS A 10 2.59 8.04 -23.67
N MET A 11 3.82 8.55 -23.61
CA MET A 11 4.11 9.97 -23.79
C MET A 11 5.42 10.18 -24.55
N ASN A 12 5.35 10.81 -25.71
CA ASN A 12 6.53 11.08 -26.57
C ASN A 12 7.33 12.31 -26.14
N ASP A 13 6.69 13.30 -25.48
CA ASP A 13 7.34 14.54 -25.03
C ASP A 13 8.28 14.27 -23.86
N GLN A 14 9.58 14.31 -24.12
CA GLN A 14 10.62 14.08 -23.13
C GLN A 14 10.60 15.14 -22.02
N SER A 15 10.45 16.41 -22.36
CA SER A 15 10.47 17.52 -21.39
C SER A 15 9.31 17.39 -20.40
N ARG A 16 8.13 17.02 -20.90
CA ARG A 16 6.95 16.75 -20.08
C ARG A 16 7.17 15.54 -19.18
N ARG A 17 7.73 14.43 -19.70
CA ARG A 17 8.06 13.27 -18.89
C ARG A 17 9.02 13.59 -17.75
N ASP A 18 10.10 14.31 -18.04
CA ASP A 18 11.13 14.65 -17.05
C ASP A 18 10.56 15.55 -15.95
N ARG A 19 9.66 16.47 -16.29
CA ARG A 19 8.95 17.29 -15.31
C ARG A 19 8.06 16.43 -14.40
N ILE A 20 7.23 15.55 -14.97
CA ILE A 20 6.35 14.65 -14.23
C ILE A 20 7.16 13.75 -13.29
N VAL A 21 8.23 13.12 -13.81
CA VAL A 21 9.09 12.24 -13.00
C VAL A 21 9.70 13.01 -11.84
N ARG A 22 10.21 14.21 -12.07
CA ARG A 22 10.79 15.05 -11.01
C ARG A 22 9.76 15.35 -9.93
N GLN A 23 8.58 15.78 -10.33
CA GLN A 23 7.50 16.15 -9.42
C GLN A 23 7.07 14.96 -8.56
N LEU A 24 6.80 13.80 -9.17
CA LEU A 24 6.36 12.58 -8.47
C LEU A 24 7.44 11.93 -7.59
N THR A 25 8.73 12.13 -7.89
CA THR A 25 9.80 11.41 -7.19
C THR A 25 10.64 12.26 -6.26
N ARG A 26 10.55 13.59 -6.34
CA ARG A 26 11.40 14.51 -5.58
C ARG A 26 10.65 15.63 -4.88
N GLU A 27 9.54 16.08 -5.44
CA GLU A 27 8.80 17.25 -4.94
C GLU A 27 7.66 16.85 -4.01
N LEU A 28 7.10 15.64 -4.18
CA LEU A 28 6.17 15.06 -3.21
C LEU A 28 6.98 14.47 -2.05
N LEU A 29 6.97 15.17 -0.92
CA LEU A 29 7.81 14.88 0.23
C LEU A 29 7.32 13.68 1.08
N SER A 30 6.16 13.12 0.77
CA SER A 30 5.58 11.99 1.50
C SER A 30 5.12 10.90 0.55
N HIS A 31 5.36 9.64 0.93
CA HIS A 31 4.81 8.48 0.22
C HIS A 31 3.30 8.32 0.42
N ASP A 32 2.74 8.97 1.44
CA ASP A 32 1.31 8.94 1.77
C ASP A 32 0.54 10.11 1.13
N TYR A 33 1.20 10.88 0.27
CA TYR A 33 0.57 12.03 -0.39
C TYR A 33 -0.45 11.56 -1.43
N ILE A 34 -1.69 11.98 -1.27
CA ILE A 34 -2.79 11.64 -2.17
C ILE A 34 -2.85 12.67 -3.30
N ILE A 35 -2.62 12.22 -4.53
CA ILE A 35 -2.72 13.06 -5.72
C ILE A 35 -4.17 13.06 -6.21
N SER A 36 -4.84 14.21 -6.17
CA SER A 36 -6.18 14.36 -6.75
C SER A 36 -6.13 14.37 -8.30
N ARG A 37 -7.27 14.12 -8.96
CA ARG A 37 -7.36 14.21 -10.44
C ARG A 37 -6.89 15.55 -10.96
N ARG A 38 -7.36 16.65 -10.37
CA ARG A 38 -6.97 18.03 -10.73
C ARG A 38 -5.47 18.26 -10.59
N GLU A 39 -4.88 17.71 -9.55
CA GLU A 39 -3.45 17.81 -9.32
C GLU A 39 -2.67 16.95 -10.33
N ALA A 40 -3.13 15.74 -10.62
CA ALA A 40 -2.54 14.89 -11.67
C ALA A 40 -2.53 15.58 -13.04
N GLU A 41 -3.61 16.28 -13.40
CA GLU A 41 -3.68 17.11 -14.60
C GLU A 41 -2.67 18.26 -14.56
N SER A 42 -2.58 18.98 -13.43
CA SER A 42 -1.65 20.10 -13.27
C SER A 42 -0.19 19.68 -13.37
N ILE A 43 0.13 18.48 -12.88
CA ILE A 43 1.44 17.84 -13.03
C ILE A 43 1.73 17.50 -14.50
N GLY A 44 0.68 17.31 -15.29
CA GLY A 44 0.78 17.01 -16.72
C GLY A 44 0.54 15.54 -17.06
N LEU A 45 -0.01 14.75 -16.13
CA LEU A 45 -0.46 13.39 -16.42
C LEU A 45 -1.67 13.41 -17.36
N PRO A 46 -1.81 12.43 -18.25
CA PRO A 46 -3.02 12.27 -19.07
C PRO A 46 -4.13 11.72 -18.18
N VAL A 47 -5.01 12.58 -17.70
CA VAL A 47 -6.18 12.21 -16.91
C VAL A 47 -7.39 12.17 -17.83
N VAL A 48 -8.20 11.14 -17.70
CA VAL A 48 -9.46 10.96 -18.41
C VAL A 48 -10.56 10.85 -17.38
N ASP A 49 -11.65 11.57 -17.57
CA ASP A 49 -12.84 11.42 -16.73
C ASP A 49 -13.49 10.08 -17.03
N SER A 50 -13.74 9.30 -15.98
CA SER A 50 -14.50 8.07 -16.08
C SER A 50 -15.99 8.38 -16.23
N SER A 51 -16.72 7.55 -16.96
CA SER A 51 -18.17 7.54 -16.92
C SER A 51 -18.66 7.16 -15.51
N GLU A 52 -19.91 7.49 -15.20
CA GLU A 52 -20.53 7.16 -13.91
C GLU A 52 -20.48 5.64 -13.64
N THR A 53 -20.79 4.82 -14.65
CA THR A 53 -20.71 3.36 -14.56
C THR A 53 -19.30 2.86 -14.30
N GLU A 54 -18.27 3.43 -14.95
CA GLU A 54 -16.88 3.07 -14.71
C GLU A 54 -16.43 3.47 -13.30
N ALA A 55 -16.85 4.65 -12.83
CA ALA A 55 -16.56 5.12 -11.48
C ALA A 55 -17.16 4.17 -10.43
N ASP A 56 -18.40 3.73 -10.60
CA ASP A 56 -19.07 2.77 -9.73
C ASP A 56 -18.36 1.41 -9.72
N LEU A 57 -17.97 0.90 -10.89
CA LEU A 57 -17.21 -0.36 -10.97
C LEU A 57 -15.85 -0.26 -10.29
N MET A 58 -15.14 0.85 -10.48
CA MET A 58 -13.86 1.09 -9.81
C MET A 58 -14.02 1.19 -8.29
N TRP A 59 -15.10 1.83 -7.84
CA TRP A 59 -15.39 1.93 -6.41
C TRP A 59 -15.73 0.58 -5.79
N ASN A 60 -16.56 -0.21 -6.43
CA ASN A 60 -16.90 -1.57 -5.98
C ASN A 60 -15.65 -2.46 -5.89
N LEU A 61 -14.77 -2.40 -6.90
CA LEU A 61 -13.50 -3.13 -6.88
C LEU A 61 -12.60 -2.66 -5.72
N TYR A 62 -12.53 -1.34 -5.47
CA TYR A 62 -11.80 -0.81 -4.34
C TYR A 62 -12.36 -1.33 -3.01
N GLU A 63 -13.68 -1.32 -2.82
CA GLU A 63 -14.31 -1.82 -1.60
C GLU A 63 -14.01 -3.30 -1.36
N ASP A 64 -14.02 -4.12 -2.40
CA ASP A 64 -13.70 -5.56 -2.28
C ASP A 64 -12.24 -5.76 -1.87
N VAL A 65 -11.30 -5.05 -2.49
CA VAL A 65 -9.88 -5.08 -2.10
C VAL A 65 -9.67 -4.51 -0.69
N ALA A 66 -10.37 -3.43 -0.33
CA ALA A 66 -10.28 -2.82 0.98
C ALA A 66 -10.76 -3.76 2.10
N LYS A 67 -11.82 -4.54 1.85
CA LYS A 67 -12.28 -5.60 2.77
C LYS A 67 -11.24 -6.70 2.92
N GLU A 68 -10.68 -7.19 1.81
CA GLU A 68 -9.63 -8.22 1.81
C GLU A 68 -8.39 -7.78 2.61
N LEU A 69 -7.99 -6.53 2.42
CA LEU A 69 -6.84 -5.93 3.11
C LEU A 69 -7.18 -5.38 4.49
N THR A 70 -8.45 -5.44 4.92
CA THR A 70 -8.95 -4.87 6.19
C THR A 70 -8.58 -3.40 6.39
N LEU A 71 -8.60 -2.59 5.30
CA LEU A 71 -8.16 -1.19 5.33
C LEU A 71 -9.04 -0.29 6.20
N GLY A 72 -10.32 -0.65 6.39
CA GLY A 72 -11.26 0.08 7.24
C GLY A 72 -11.13 -0.21 8.74
N GLU A 73 -10.32 -1.20 9.13
CA GLU A 73 -10.13 -1.58 10.52
C GLU A 73 -8.90 -0.88 11.12
N PRO A 74 -9.07 -0.02 12.15
CA PRO A 74 -7.93 0.59 12.79
C PRO A 74 -7.09 -0.48 13.49
N TRP A 75 -5.78 -0.34 13.37
CA TRP A 75 -4.85 -1.21 14.07
C TRP A 75 -5.01 -1.09 15.59
N ASN A 76 -5.25 -2.20 16.26
CA ASN A 76 -5.38 -2.28 17.72
C ASN A 76 -4.31 -3.20 18.31
N TRP A 77 -3.20 -2.63 18.74
CA TRP A 77 -2.05 -3.34 19.32
C TRP A 77 -2.39 -4.09 20.62
N GLU A 78 -3.36 -3.61 21.42
CA GLU A 78 -3.80 -4.29 22.64
C GLU A 78 -4.49 -5.60 22.32
N LYS A 79 -5.35 -5.60 21.29
CA LYS A 79 -6.02 -6.78 20.78
C LYS A 79 -5.02 -7.80 20.22
N GLU A 80 -3.96 -7.32 19.57
CA GLU A 80 -2.88 -8.17 19.04
C GLU A 80 -2.04 -8.81 20.16
N LEU A 81 -1.78 -8.10 21.25
CA LEU A 81 -1.06 -8.63 22.40
C LEU A 81 -1.82 -9.72 23.16
N LEU A 82 -3.14 -9.69 23.12
CA LEU A 82 -4.00 -10.68 23.74
C LEU A 82 -4.15 -11.94 22.85
N ALA A 83 -3.77 -11.87 21.58
CA ALA A 83 -3.83 -13.00 20.68
C ALA A 83 -2.78 -14.05 21.06
N THR A 84 -3.24 -15.27 21.31
CA THR A 84 -2.38 -16.42 21.64
C THR A 84 -1.75 -17.03 20.40
N GLN A 85 -2.31 -16.78 19.23
CA GLN A 85 -1.87 -17.31 17.95
C GLN A 85 -1.24 -16.21 17.09
N PRO A 86 -0.27 -16.55 16.23
CA PRO A 86 0.26 -15.64 15.24
C PRO A 86 -0.86 -15.14 14.32
N ARG A 87 -0.78 -13.87 13.90
CA ARG A 87 -1.73 -13.27 12.98
C ARG A 87 -1.20 -13.30 11.56
N THR A 88 -2.01 -13.78 10.65
CA THR A 88 -1.77 -13.66 9.20
C THR A 88 -2.62 -12.51 8.65
N THR A 89 -1.98 -11.60 7.91
CA THR A 89 -2.65 -10.48 7.25
C THR A 89 -2.40 -10.49 5.77
N ALA A 90 -3.42 -10.16 5.00
CA ALA A 90 -3.28 -9.80 3.59
C ALA A 90 -2.63 -8.42 3.48
N ARG A 91 -1.64 -8.27 2.62
CA ARG A 91 -0.89 -7.02 2.39
C ARG A 91 -0.98 -6.51 0.97
N ALA A 92 -1.26 -7.38 0.02
CA ALA A 92 -1.48 -7.01 -1.36
C ALA A 92 -2.36 -8.04 -2.05
N VAL A 93 -3.10 -7.59 -3.06
CA VAL A 93 -3.94 -8.42 -3.92
C VAL A 93 -3.48 -8.21 -5.37
N LEU A 94 -3.33 -9.30 -6.09
CA LEU A 94 -3.13 -9.31 -7.53
C LEU A 94 -4.28 -10.12 -8.13
N GLU A 95 -5.12 -9.47 -8.89
CA GLU A 95 -6.30 -10.09 -9.47
C GLU A 95 -6.37 -9.85 -10.98
N SER A 96 -6.76 -10.88 -11.71
CA SER A 96 -7.11 -10.84 -13.11
C SER A 96 -8.45 -11.53 -13.30
N ARG A 97 -8.96 -11.57 -14.53
CA ARG A 97 -10.25 -12.18 -14.82
C ARG A 97 -10.42 -13.60 -14.26
N ASP A 98 -9.34 -14.40 -14.29
CA ASP A 98 -9.42 -15.83 -14.00
C ASP A 98 -8.55 -16.27 -12.79
N LEU A 99 -7.80 -15.34 -12.23
CA LEU A 99 -6.82 -15.64 -11.17
C LEU A 99 -6.79 -14.54 -10.13
N LYS A 100 -6.81 -14.95 -8.85
CA LYS A 100 -6.57 -14.08 -7.71
C LYS A 100 -5.42 -14.62 -6.89
N HIS A 101 -4.49 -13.76 -6.53
CA HIS A 101 -3.40 -14.04 -5.61
C HIS A 101 -3.39 -13.00 -4.51
N VAL A 102 -3.16 -13.45 -3.29
CA VAL A 102 -3.06 -12.60 -2.11
C VAL A 102 -1.67 -12.75 -1.53
N PHE A 103 -0.99 -11.63 -1.30
CA PHE A 103 0.27 -11.62 -0.58
C PHE A 103 -0.03 -11.51 0.91
N THR A 104 0.34 -12.55 1.65
CA THR A 104 0.11 -12.62 3.09
C THR A 104 1.42 -12.65 3.86
N SER A 105 1.44 -12.05 5.05
CA SER A 105 2.54 -12.23 6.01
C SER A 105 1.98 -12.61 7.37
N THR A 106 2.78 -13.37 8.12
CA THR A 106 2.41 -13.86 9.46
C THR A 106 3.39 -13.29 10.48
N TYR A 107 2.86 -12.72 11.54
CA TYR A 107 3.66 -12.13 12.61
C TYR A 107 3.06 -12.43 13.99
N GLN A 108 3.89 -12.24 15.00
CA GLN A 108 3.50 -12.30 16.40
C GLN A 108 4.00 -11.07 17.14
N ILE A 109 3.16 -10.49 18.00
CA ILE A 109 3.52 -9.36 18.85
C ILE A 109 3.64 -9.85 20.28
N LYS A 110 4.74 -9.48 20.95
CA LYS A 110 4.98 -9.79 22.35
C LYS A 110 5.47 -8.57 23.10
N ARG A 111 5.10 -8.46 24.38
CA ARG A 111 5.79 -7.53 25.26
C ARG A 111 7.16 -8.08 25.60
N THR A 112 8.15 -7.22 25.54
CA THR A 112 9.51 -7.54 25.98
C THR A 112 10.05 -6.40 26.81
N THR A 113 10.98 -6.71 27.70
CA THR A 113 11.66 -5.70 28.52
C THR A 113 13.04 -5.49 27.94
N VAL A 114 13.33 -4.26 27.55
CA VAL A 114 14.66 -3.83 27.12
C VAL A 114 15.32 -3.07 28.23
N THR A 115 16.57 -3.42 28.57
CA THR A 115 17.37 -2.72 29.57
C THR A 115 18.28 -1.73 28.89
N HIS A 116 18.15 -0.46 29.22
CA HIS A 116 19.05 0.59 28.76
C HIS A 116 19.75 1.21 29.97
N GLY A 117 21.01 0.84 30.20
CA GLY A 117 21.73 1.18 31.42
C GLY A 117 21.07 0.54 32.66
N ALA A 118 20.71 1.34 33.65
CA ALA A 118 20.00 0.91 34.87
C ALA A 118 18.46 0.90 34.71
N GLN A 119 17.92 1.40 33.61
CA GLN A 119 16.48 1.49 33.38
C GLN A 119 15.95 0.29 32.60
N LYS A 120 14.84 -0.28 33.10
CA LYS A 120 14.06 -1.29 32.38
C LYS A 120 12.86 -0.60 31.74
N MET A 121 12.72 -0.79 30.43
CA MET A 121 11.59 -0.25 29.66
C MET A 121 10.82 -1.40 29.01
N GLU A 122 9.50 -1.40 29.18
CA GLU A 122 8.65 -2.29 28.40
C GLU A 122 8.51 -1.77 26.98
N THR A 123 8.70 -2.65 26.02
CA THR A 123 8.53 -2.36 24.59
C THR A 123 7.78 -3.48 23.89
N LEU A 124 7.29 -3.21 22.70
CA LEU A 124 6.65 -4.19 21.84
C LEU A 124 7.67 -4.77 20.87
N GLN A 125 7.75 -6.08 20.82
CA GLN A 125 8.53 -6.79 19.83
C GLN A 125 7.59 -7.42 18.81
N ILE A 126 7.76 -7.05 17.53
CA ILE A 126 7.08 -7.69 16.40
C ILE A 126 8.06 -8.68 15.80
N THR A 127 7.67 -9.94 15.77
CA THR A 127 8.46 -11.01 15.14
C THR A 127 7.71 -11.48 13.90
N ALA A 128 8.33 -11.30 12.73
CA ALA A 128 7.84 -11.91 11.51
C ALA A 128 8.14 -13.41 11.55
N LEU A 129 7.10 -14.23 11.38
CA LEU A 129 7.20 -15.68 11.27
C LEU A 129 7.22 -16.13 9.81
N ASP A 130 6.59 -15.33 8.94
CA ASP A 130 6.63 -15.44 7.48
C ASP A 130 6.70 -14.00 6.94
N GLU A 131 7.80 -13.66 6.26
CA GLU A 131 8.01 -12.31 5.71
C GLU A 131 7.04 -12.00 4.56
N GLY A 132 6.42 -13.00 4.02
CA GLY A 132 5.35 -12.90 3.05
C GLY A 132 5.51 -13.83 1.86
N SER A 133 4.37 -14.37 1.44
CA SER A 133 4.26 -15.23 0.27
C SER A 133 2.99 -14.95 -0.51
N TRP A 134 3.05 -15.13 -1.84
CA TRP A 134 1.87 -15.10 -2.69
C TRP A 134 1.16 -16.43 -2.61
N ARG A 135 -0.14 -16.38 -2.33
CA ARG A 135 -1.01 -17.56 -2.30
C ARG A 135 -2.14 -17.36 -3.28
N LYS A 136 -2.50 -18.42 -4.00
CA LYS A 136 -3.71 -18.44 -4.81
C LYS A 136 -4.91 -18.43 -3.87
N ALA A 137 -5.82 -17.48 -4.07
CA ALA A 137 -7.09 -17.36 -3.34
C ALA A 137 -8.21 -18.07 -4.09
#